data_bb9ec778b13bf55ae510cd54eb089932
#
_entry.id   bb9ec778b13bf55ae510cd54eb089932
#
_cell.length_a   1.000
_cell.length_b   1.000
_cell.length_c   1.000
_cell.angle_alpha   90.00
_cell.angle_beta   90.00
_cell.angle_gamma   90.00
#
_symmetry.space_group_name_H-M   'P 1'
#
loop_
_entity.id
_entity.type
_entity.pdbx_description
1 polymer ?
#
loop_
_entity_poly.entity_id
_entity_poly.type
_entity_poly.pdbx_seq_one_letter_code
_entity_poly.pdbx_strand_id
1 'polypeptide(L)'
;MAKKKAASVRLYLTDRAVRDIADIREYSVEQFGRRVANQYLSTIENTLNLLKSSPSLLRDQPELHSWFKFYRCKKHILVCDQQAGDIYVLTLIHTSMDIPTRLLELEPSLSMEVELLHRKLQQARKRS
;
A
#
# COMPACT_ATOMS: atom_id res chain seq x y z
N MET A 1 -2.61 11.08 -31.92
CA MET A 1 -3.40 11.08 -31.12
C MET A 1 -2.95 11.13 -29.89
N ALA A 2 -3.30 11.83 -29.38
CA ALA A 2 -2.85 12.00 -28.21
C ALA A 2 -3.26 10.86 -27.55
N LYS A 3 -2.44 10.17 -27.25
CA LYS A 3 -2.71 9.21 -26.61
C LYS A 3 -3.19 9.60 -25.37
N LYS A 4 -4.24 9.28 -25.05
CA LYS A 4 -4.73 9.52 -23.88
C LYS A 4 -3.93 8.91 -22.90
N LYS A 5 -3.36 9.63 -22.08
CA LYS A 5 -2.67 9.13 -21.07
C LYS A 5 -3.58 8.48 -20.18
N ALA A 6 -3.34 7.34 -19.77
CA ALA A 6 -4.14 6.68 -18.77
C ALA A 6 -4.17 7.58 -17.57
N ALA A 7 -5.30 7.87 -17.06
CA ALA A 7 -5.41 8.73 -15.92
C ALA A 7 -4.72 8.08 -14.75
N SER A 8 -3.81 8.76 -14.11
CA SER A 8 -3.21 8.25 -12.92
C SER A 8 -4.22 8.33 -11.82
N VAL A 9 -4.26 7.35 -10.97
CA VAL A 9 -5.12 7.38 -9.81
C VAL A 9 -4.35 8.01 -8.67
N ARG A 10 -5.05 8.40 -7.64
CA ARG A 10 -4.41 8.86 -6.41
C ARG A 10 -4.10 7.66 -5.55
N LEU A 11 -2.98 7.76 -4.84
CA LEU A 11 -2.58 6.69 -3.95
C LEU A 11 -2.30 7.28 -2.59
N TYR A 12 -2.89 6.67 -1.57
CA TYR A 12 -2.78 7.14 -0.20
C TYR A 12 -2.23 6.03 0.68
N LEU A 13 -1.49 6.42 1.71
CA LEU A 13 -0.98 5.47 2.71
C LEU A 13 -1.76 5.68 3.99
N THR A 14 -2.25 4.60 4.58
CA THR A 14 -2.84 4.67 5.91
C THR A 14 -1.75 4.94 6.93
N ASP A 15 -2.13 5.34 8.14
CA ASP A 15 -1.16 5.53 9.21
C ASP A 15 -0.39 4.24 9.47
N ARG A 16 -1.07 3.10 9.38
CA ARG A 16 -0.38 1.83 9.55
C ARG A 16 0.66 1.61 8.47
N ALA A 17 0.31 1.89 7.21
CA ALA A 17 1.28 1.71 6.12
C ALA A 17 2.50 2.61 6.31
N VAL A 18 2.29 3.84 6.78
CA VAL A 18 3.40 4.74 7.07
C VAL A 18 4.29 4.16 8.16
N ARG A 19 3.68 3.64 9.23
CA ARG A 19 4.45 3.01 10.31
C ARG A 19 5.18 1.77 9.83
N ASP A 20 4.54 0.97 9.00
CA ASP A 20 5.17 -0.23 8.46
C ASP A 20 6.41 0.12 7.67
N ILE A 21 6.34 1.16 6.85
CA ILE A 21 7.48 1.61 6.06
C ILE A 21 8.61 2.09 6.96
N ALA A 22 8.27 2.84 8.02
CA ALA A 22 9.27 3.28 8.98
C ALA A 22 9.93 2.10 9.68
N ASP A 23 9.14 1.09 10.06
CA ASP A 23 9.67 -0.11 10.70
C ASP A 23 10.57 -0.90 9.76
N ILE A 24 10.17 -1.00 8.49
CA ILE A 24 10.98 -1.67 7.48
C ILE A 24 12.33 -0.96 7.35
N ARG A 25 12.32 0.36 7.36
CA ARG A 25 13.56 1.11 7.27
C ARG A 25 14.46 0.85 8.47
N GLU A 26 13.88 0.93 9.66
CA GLU A 26 14.64 0.73 10.88
C GLU A 26 15.26 -0.66 10.93
N TYR A 27 14.48 -1.67 10.61
CA TYR A 27 14.97 -3.05 10.57
C TYR A 27 16.09 -3.19 9.53
N SER A 28 15.90 -2.61 8.36
CA SER A 28 16.88 -2.71 7.28
C SER A 28 18.19 -2.01 7.65
N VAL A 29 18.11 -0.87 8.32
CA VAL A 29 19.31 -0.17 8.76
C VAL A 29 20.08 -1.04 9.76
N GLU A 30 19.37 -1.64 10.70
CA GLU A 30 20.00 -2.48 11.70
C GLU A 30 20.65 -3.72 11.11
N GLN A 31 20.00 -4.33 10.14
CA GLN A 31 20.49 -5.59 9.59
C GLN A 31 21.50 -5.40 8.47
N PHE A 32 21.35 -4.35 7.66
CA PHE A 32 22.11 -4.22 6.44
C PHE A 32 22.78 -2.87 6.25
N GLY A 33 22.56 -1.91 7.13
CA GLY A 33 23.14 -0.58 7.04
C GLY A 33 22.30 0.38 6.23
N ARG A 34 22.65 1.66 6.32
CA ARG A 34 21.85 2.72 5.73
C ARG A 34 21.75 2.65 4.22
N ARG A 35 22.84 2.28 3.58
CA ARG A 35 22.86 2.25 2.12
C ARG A 35 21.84 1.27 1.59
N VAL A 36 21.84 0.05 2.12
CA VAL A 36 20.91 -0.99 1.68
C VAL A 36 19.49 -0.60 2.05
N ALA A 37 19.30 -0.04 3.25
CA ALA A 37 17.98 0.41 3.68
C ALA A 37 17.43 1.46 2.73
N ASN A 38 18.25 2.44 2.34
CA ASN A 38 17.80 3.49 1.44
C ASN A 38 17.45 2.93 0.06
N GLN A 39 18.19 1.94 -0.40
CA GLN A 39 17.88 1.29 -1.67
C GLN A 39 16.54 0.58 -1.60
N TYR A 40 16.27 -0.08 -0.49
CA TYR A 40 15.02 -0.79 -0.34
C TYR A 40 13.84 0.18 -0.28
N LEU A 41 14.01 1.27 0.44
CA LEU A 41 12.98 2.29 0.53
C LEU A 41 12.71 2.92 -0.83
N SER A 42 13.74 3.14 -1.63
CA SER A 42 13.57 3.63 -2.99
C SER A 42 12.78 2.64 -3.84
N THR A 43 13.03 1.35 -3.64
CA THR A 43 12.28 0.33 -4.36
C THR A 43 10.80 0.38 -3.98
N ILE A 44 10.49 0.56 -2.70
CA ILE A 44 9.10 0.71 -2.26
C ILE A 44 8.48 1.94 -2.90
N GLU A 45 9.19 3.06 -2.87
CA GLU A 45 8.68 4.29 -3.44
C GLU A 45 8.40 4.16 -4.93
N ASN A 46 9.32 3.53 -5.65
CA ASN A 46 9.13 3.28 -7.08
C ASN A 46 7.92 2.39 -7.33
N THR A 47 7.71 1.42 -6.47
CA THR A 47 6.54 0.54 -6.57
C THR A 47 5.25 1.33 -6.38
N LEU A 48 5.20 2.22 -5.40
CA LEU A 48 4.02 3.05 -5.19
C LEU A 48 3.73 3.92 -6.40
N ASN A 49 4.77 4.51 -6.98
CA ASN A 49 4.60 5.32 -8.18
C ASN A 49 4.13 4.49 -9.38
N LEU A 50 4.66 3.28 -9.49
CA LEU A 50 4.25 2.37 -10.55
C LEU A 50 2.77 2.03 -10.44
N LEU A 51 2.28 1.78 -9.23
CA LEU A 51 0.87 1.46 -9.02
C LEU A 51 -0.04 2.64 -9.34
N LYS A 52 0.43 3.86 -9.08
CA LYS A 52 -0.34 5.04 -9.46
C LYS A 52 -0.52 5.12 -10.97
N SER A 53 0.51 4.77 -11.72
CA SER A 53 0.44 4.83 -13.17
C SER A 53 -0.26 3.62 -13.77
N SER A 54 -0.18 2.49 -13.11
CA SER A 54 -0.71 1.24 -13.62
C SER A 54 -1.46 0.47 -12.55
N PRO A 55 -2.63 0.97 -12.13
CA PRO A 55 -3.38 0.32 -11.04
C PRO A 55 -3.79 -1.11 -11.35
N SER A 56 -3.85 -1.47 -12.62
CA SER A 56 -4.22 -2.82 -13.00
C SER A 56 -3.17 -3.87 -12.60
N LEU A 57 -2.00 -3.41 -12.13
CA LEU A 57 -1.01 -4.34 -11.61
C LEU A 57 -1.41 -4.92 -10.26
N LEU A 58 -2.33 -4.26 -9.55
CA LEU A 58 -2.85 -4.82 -8.32
C LEU A 58 -3.64 -6.07 -8.64
N ARG A 59 -3.45 -7.10 -7.85
CA ARG A 59 -4.06 -8.39 -8.13
C ARG A 59 -5.01 -8.82 -7.06
N ASP A 60 -6.11 -9.45 -7.48
CA ASP A 60 -6.98 -10.13 -6.56
C ASP A 60 -6.33 -11.44 -6.15
N GLN A 61 -6.32 -11.74 -4.89
CA GLN A 61 -5.84 -13.02 -4.38
C GLN A 61 -6.84 -13.49 -3.33
N PRO A 62 -7.93 -14.12 -3.78
CA PRO A 62 -9.01 -14.49 -2.85
C PRO A 62 -8.54 -15.44 -1.75
N GLU A 63 -7.49 -16.22 -2.01
CA GLU A 63 -6.95 -17.10 -0.98
C GLU A 63 -6.33 -16.33 0.17
N LEU A 64 -5.96 -15.05 -0.04
CA LEU A 64 -5.45 -14.22 1.00
C LEU A 64 -6.55 -13.37 1.63
N HIS A 65 -7.37 -12.74 0.81
CA HIS A 65 -8.49 -11.93 1.26
C HIS A 65 -9.43 -11.66 0.09
N SER A 66 -10.73 -11.63 0.35
CA SER A 66 -11.70 -11.55 -0.75
C SER A 66 -11.83 -10.15 -1.34
N TRP A 67 -11.54 -9.10 -0.58
CA TRP A 67 -11.72 -7.73 -1.09
C TRP A 67 -10.44 -6.99 -1.37
N PHE A 68 -9.37 -7.27 -0.64
CA PHE A 68 -8.14 -6.52 -0.80
C PHE A 68 -7.42 -6.96 -2.05
N LYS A 69 -6.60 -6.06 -2.57
CA LYS A 69 -5.76 -6.34 -3.71
C LYS A 69 -4.31 -6.30 -3.28
N PHE A 70 -3.47 -6.95 -4.02
CA PHE A 70 -2.11 -7.21 -3.57
C PHE A 70 -1.09 -6.92 -4.65
N TYR A 71 0.08 -6.49 -4.22
CA TYR A 71 1.21 -6.37 -5.11
C TYR A 71 2.48 -6.67 -4.35
N ARG A 72 3.30 -7.56 -4.88
CA ARG A 72 4.53 -7.93 -4.21
C ARG A 72 5.64 -6.97 -4.58
N CYS A 73 6.35 -6.45 -3.57
CA CYS A 73 7.51 -5.60 -3.73
C CYS A 73 8.65 -6.27 -2.99
N LYS A 74 9.43 -7.06 -3.71
CA LYS A 74 10.58 -7.78 -3.12
C LYS A 74 10.12 -8.70 -2.00
N LYS A 75 10.53 -8.44 -0.78
CA LYS A 75 10.20 -9.30 0.36
C LYS A 75 8.95 -8.88 1.10
N HIS A 76 8.23 -7.92 0.58
CA HIS A 76 7.00 -7.46 1.21
C HIS A 76 5.85 -7.52 0.23
N ILE A 77 4.66 -7.70 0.78
CA ILE A 77 3.43 -7.62 0.00
C ILE A 77 2.70 -6.37 0.43
N LEU A 78 2.33 -5.55 -0.54
CA LEU A 78 1.48 -4.40 -0.29
C LEU A 78 0.04 -4.88 -0.30
N VAL A 79 -0.70 -4.55 0.74
CA VAL A 79 -2.12 -4.88 0.85
C VAL A 79 -2.88 -3.59 0.60
N CYS A 80 -3.76 -3.59 -0.39
CA CYS A 80 -4.40 -2.36 -0.85
C CYS A 80 -5.90 -2.53 -0.97
N ASP A 81 -6.60 -1.41 -0.90
CA ASP A 81 -8.01 -1.35 -1.20
C ASP A 81 -8.20 -0.29 -2.27
N GLN A 82 -9.06 -0.54 -3.24
CA GLN A 82 -9.35 0.42 -4.29
C GLN A 82 -10.77 0.91 -4.12
N GLN A 83 -10.95 2.22 -4.02
CA GLN A 83 -12.26 2.80 -3.89
C GLN A 83 -12.37 4.00 -4.82
N ALA A 84 -13.38 4.01 -5.66
CA ALA A 84 -13.62 5.09 -6.61
C ALA A 84 -12.37 5.38 -7.45
N GLY A 85 -11.64 4.36 -7.79
CA GLY A 85 -10.42 4.51 -8.60
C GLY A 85 -9.16 4.86 -7.83
N ASP A 86 -9.29 5.25 -6.57
CA ASP A 86 -8.11 5.58 -5.77
C ASP A 86 -7.59 4.33 -5.06
N ILE A 87 -6.29 4.32 -4.79
CA ILE A 87 -5.65 3.21 -4.10
C ILE A 87 -5.31 3.61 -2.68
N TYR A 88 -5.69 2.78 -1.73
CA TYR A 88 -5.30 2.96 -0.34
C TYR A 88 -4.38 1.82 0.03
N VAL A 89 -3.12 2.13 0.35
CA VAL A 89 -2.19 1.10 0.83
C VAL A 89 -2.43 0.93 2.31
N LEU A 90 -2.90 -0.25 2.70
CA LEU A 90 -3.34 -0.51 4.07
C LEU A 90 -2.19 -0.91 4.97
N THR A 91 -1.34 -1.77 4.47
CA THR A 91 -0.22 -2.29 5.25
C THR A 91 0.77 -2.96 4.31
N LEU A 92 2.00 -3.17 4.80
CA LEU A 92 2.99 -3.95 4.09
C LEU A 92 3.35 -5.12 4.99
N ILE A 93 3.30 -6.33 4.46
CA ILE A 93 3.55 -7.54 5.25
C ILE A 93 4.72 -8.29 4.64
N HIS A 94 5.66 -8.73 5.49
CA HIS A 94 6.80 -9.51 5.02
C HIS A 94 6.30 -10.85 4.48
N THR A 95 6.86 -11.28 3.35
CA THR A 95 6.39 -12.49 2.68
C THR A 95 6.65 -13.77 3.48
N SER A 96 7.48 -13.71 4.52
CA SER A 96 7.70 -14.87 5.39
C SER A 96 6.59 -15.08 6.39
N MET A 97 5.66 -14.12 6.54
CA MET A 97 4.57 -14.27 7.50
C MET A 97 3.41 -15.05 6.89
N ASP A 98 2.60 -15.62 7.76
CA ASP A 98 1.36 -16.26 7.35
C ASP A 98 0.38 -15.15 7.03
N ILE A 99 0.32 -14.76 5.78
CA ILE A 99 -0.41 -13.57 5.37
C ILE A 99 -1.92 -13.67 5.65
N PRO A 100 -2.60 -14.79 5.33
CA PRO A 100 -4.02 -14.86 5.65
C PRO A 100 -4.31 -14.68 7.14
N THR A 101 -3.52 -15.30 8.00
CA THR A 101 -3.71 -15.17 9.44
C THR A 101 -3.47 -13.73 9.88
N ARG A 102 -2.40 -13.12 9.37
CA ARG A 102 -2.08 -11.74 9.73
C ARG A 102 -3.19 -10.78 9.29
N LEU A 103 -3.77 -11.01 8.11
CA LEU A 103 -4.85 -10.16 7.63
C LEU A 103 -6.11 -10.31 8.48
N LEU A 104 -6.40 -11.51 8.95
CA LEU A 104 -7.54 -11.71 9.85
C LEU A 104 -7.36 -10.90 11.13
N GLU A 105 -6.13 -10.86 11.65
CA GLU A 105 -5.85 -10.09 12.86
C GLU A 105 -5.98 -8.59 12.63
N LEU A 106 -5.56 -8.13 11.46
CA LEU A 106 -5.51 -6.70 11.18
C LEU A 106 -6.78 -6.13 10.57
N GLU A 107 -7.62 -6.98 10.01
CA GLU A 107 -8.72 -6.50 9.19
C GLU A 107 -9.62 -5.45 9.83
N PRO A 108 -10.09 -5.61 11.08
CA PRO A 108 -10.96 -4.59 11.65
C PRO A 108 -10.30 -3.22 11.68
N SER A 109 -9.02 -3.18 12.01
CA SER A 109 -8.28 -1.93 12.06
C SER A 109 -8.05 -1.37 10.66
N LEU A 110 -7.70 -2.23 9.71
CA LEU A 110 -7.42 -1.78 8.34
C LEU A 110 -8.66 -1.17 7.70
N SER A 111 -9.80 -1.82 7.86
CA SER A 111 -11.04 -1.31 7.28
C SER A 111 -11.43 0.02 7.89
N MET A 112 -11.25 0.17 9.20
CA MET A 112 -11.56 1.41 9.87
C MET A 112 -10.63 2.54 9.41
N GLU A 113 -9.35 2.25 9.24
CA GLU A 113 -8.41 3.27 8.81
C GLU A 113 -8.72 3.79 7.40
N VAL A 114 -9.12 2.89 6.51
CA VAL A 114 -9.52 3.29 5.16
C VAL A 114 -10.74 4.20 5.21
N GLU A 115 -11.71 3.82 6.01
CA GLU A 115 -12.94 4.59 6.12
C GLU A 115 -12.68 5.99 6.67
N LEU A 116 -11.87 6.07 7.70
CA LEU A 116 -11.53 7.36 8.30
C LEU A 116 -10.76 8.24 7.32
N LEU A 117 -9.82 7.66 6.62
CA LEU A 117 -9.02 8.41 5.65
C LEU A 117 -9.89 8.91 4.51
N HIS A 118 -10.76 8.04 4.02
CA HIS A 118 -11.67 8.40 2.93
C HIS A 118 -12.57 9.57 3.34
N ARG A 119 -13.09 9.56 4.55
CA ARG A 119 -13.91 10.67 5.06
C ARG A 119 -13.14 11.97 5.14
N LYS A 120 -11.91 11.90 5.64
CA LYS A 120 -11.08 13.10 5.74
C LYS A 120 -10.83 13.71 4.37
N LEU A 121 -10.56 12.86 3.39
CA LEU A 121 -10.29 13.34 2.05
C LEU A 121 -11.53 13.95 1.42
N GLN A 122 -12.69 13.36 1.67
CA GLN A 122 -13.93 13.93 1.15
C GLN A 122 -14.24 15.27 1.78
N GLN A 123 -14.01 15.42 3.07
CA GLN A 123 -14.22 16.69 3.73
C GLN A 123 -13.28 17.76 3.19
N ALA A 124 -12.03 17.41 2.96
CA ALA A 124 -11.08 18.35 2.40
C ALA A 124 -11.52 18.81 1.02
N ARG A 125 -12.05 17.90 0.20
CA ARG A 125 -12.53 18.27 -1.12
C ARG A 125 -13.72 19.20 -1.05
N LYS A 126 -14.61 18.97 -0.09
CA LYS A 126 -15.76 19.83 0.06
C LYS A 126 -15.41 21.23 0.50
N ARG A 127 -14.31 21.37 1.23
CA ARG A 127 -13.90 22.69 1.66
C ARG A 127 -13.18 23.48 0.59
N SER A 128 -12.70 22.81 -0.40
CA SER A 128 -12.05 23.53 -1.47
C SER A 128 -13.07 23.98 -2.52
#